data_bf8058b26e860d7f9a8205e0b332f6db
#
_entry.id   bf8058b26e860d7f9a8205e0b332f6db
#
_cell.length_a   1.000
_cell.length_b   1.000
_cell.length_c   1.000
_cell.angle_alpha   90.00
_cell.angle_beta   90.00
_cell.angle_gamma   90.00
#
_symmetry.space_group_name_H-M   'P 1'
#
loop_
_entity.id
_entity.type
_entity.pdbx_description
1 polymer ?
#
loop_
_entity_poly.entity_id
_entity_poly.type
_entity_poly.pdbx_seq_one_letter_code
_entity_poly.pdbx_strand_id
1 'polypeptide(L)'
;YNTRLGLTGDTLQGISGQAIQVADLLGEDLGGVIEGSSKAFQQWNIDADNMGDAMDYVFKVSQSTGTGFTDLMTTVQTFGPQLQEMGYSFEEATTLIGQLDKAGVNTSEVLAAMKKSMTTLAKKGISAKDGIEQYFEAIKEAGDATEATAIASEIFGSKAGSSMAAAIREGSLSVEEL
;
A
#
# COMPACT_ATOMS: atom_id res chain seq x y z
N TYR A 1 -5.89 -5.76 -21.21
CA TYR A 1 -4.41 -5.81 -21.13
C TYR A 1 -3.73 -5.51 -22.48
N ASN A 2 -4.11 -6.17 -23.55
CA ASN A 2 -3.48 -5.94 -24.86
C ASN A 2 -3.45 -4.44 -25.23
N THR A 3 -4.63 -3.79 -25.22
CA THR A 3 -4.76 -2.37 -25.64
C THR A 3 -4.00 -1.40 -24.72
N ARG A 4 -3.91 -1.68 -23.42
CA ARG A 4 -3.31 -0.78 -22.43
C ARG A 4 -1.81 -1.04 -22.22
N LEU A 5 -1.42 -2.31 -22.20
CA LEU A 5 -0.07 -2.75 -21.84
C LEU A 5 0.72 -3.29 -23.05
N GLY A 6 0.07 -3.41 -24.22
CA GLY A 6 0.71 -3.95 -25.42
C GLY A 6 1.04 -5.45 -25.34
N LEU A 7 0.47 -6.17 -24.37
CA LEU A 7 0.75 -7.59 -24.17
C LEU A 7 0.19 -8.45 -25.30
N THR A 8 0.94 -9.47 -25.69
CA THR A 8 0.55 -10.43 -26.73
C THR A 8 0.99 -11.84 -26.33
N GLY A 9 0.51 -12.85 -27.08
CA GLY A 9 0.94 -14.24 -26.92
C GLY A 9 0.68 -14.80 -25.52
N ASP A 10 1.62 -15.59 -25.02
CA ASP A 10 1.49 -16.34 -23.76
C ASP A 10 1.35 -15.43 -22.52
N THR A 11 2.04 -14.30 -22.53
CA THR A 11 1.97 -13.30 -21.42
C THR A 11 0.55 -12.73 -21.32
N LEU A 12 -0.08 -12.36 -22.44
CA LEU A 12 -1.46 -11.88 -22.43
C LEU A 12 -2.43 -12.97 -21.95
N GLN A 13 -2.23 -14.20 -22.39
CA GLN A 13 -3.06 -15.34 -21.98
C GLN A 13 -2.91 -15.61 -20.48
N GLY A 14 -1.69 -15.63 -19.96
CA GLY A 14 -1.38 -15.85 -18.55
C GLY A 14 -2.04 -14.81 -17.64
N ILE A 15 -1.77 -13.53 -17.89
CA ILE A 15 -2.32 -12.44 -17.06
C ILE A 15 -3.85 -12.34 -17.16
N SER A 16 -4.42 -12.64 -18.33
CA SER A 16 -5.88 -12.66 -18.48
C SER A 16 -6.51 -13.83 -17.71
N GLY A 17 -5.86 -14.99 -17.71
CA GLY A 17 -6.28 -16.14 -16.92
C GLY A 17 -6.26 -15.85 -15.42
N GLN A 18 -5.19 -15.21 -14.92
CA GLN A 18 -5.09 -14.78 -13.52
C GLN A 18 -6.18 -13.75 -13.16
N ALA A 19 -6.45 -12.77 -14.03
CA ALA A 19 -7.52 -11.80 -13.78
C ALA A 19 -8.89 -12.45 -13.64
N ILE A 20 -9.20 -13.47 -14.46
CA ILE A 20 -10.44 -14.24 -14.35
C ILE A 20 -10.47 -14.99 -13.01
N GLN A 21 -9.38 -15.64 -12.62
CA GLN A 21 -9.30 -16.36 -11.34
C GLN A 21 -9.47 -15.42 -10.15
N VAL A 22 -8.83 -14.26 -10.16
CA VAL A 22 -8.97 -13.23 -9.10
C VAL A 22 -10.43 -12.77 -9.00
N ALA A 23 -11.04 -12.42 -10.13
CA ALA A 23 -12.45 -11.99 -10.19
C ALA A 23 -13.39 -13.06 -9.61
N ASP A 24 -13.20 -14.31 -10.02
CA ASP A 24 -14.05 -15.44 -9.57
C ASP A 24 -13.85 -15.73 -8.07
N LEU A 25 -12.59 -15.79 -7.59
CA LEU A 25 -12.30 -16.16 -6.22
C LEU A 25 -12.67 -15.07 -5.20
N LEU A 26 -12.57 -13.80 -5.58
CA LEU A 26 -12.92 -12.68 -4.72
C LEU A 26 -14.34 -12.15 -4.94
N GLY A 27 -15.04 -12.62 -5.98
CA GLY A 27 -16.37 -12.15 -6.35
C GLY A 27 -16.36 -10.72 -6.89
N GLU A 28 -15.26 -10.31 -7.53
CA GLU A 28 -15.10 -8.98 -8.10
C GLU A 28 -15.45 -8.92 -9.59
N ASP A 29 -15.73 -7.69 -10.08
CA ASP A 29 -15.96 -7.47 -11.52
C ASP A 29 -14.65 -7.63 -12.31
N LEU A 30 -14.66 -8.52 -13.29
CA LEU A 30 -13.50 -8.77 -14.16
C LEU A 30 -13.00 -7.51 -14.86
N GLY A 31 -13.90 -6.62 -15.27
CA GLY A 31 -13.54 -5.35 -15.91
C GLY A 31 -12.75 -4.46 -14.94
N GLY A 32 -13.18 -4.38 -13.69
CA GLY A 32 -12.51 -3.67 -12.61
C GLY A 32 -11.11 -4.23 -12.31
N VAL A 33 -11.01 -5.56 -12.21
CA VAL A 33 -9.71 -6.25 -12.01
C VAL A 33 -8.74 -5.93 -13.14
N ILE A 34 -9.16 -6.03 -14.41
CA ILE A 34 -8.33 -5.72 -15.58
C ILE A 34 -7.95 -4.24 -15.63
N GLU A 35 -8.89 -3.35 -15.35
CA GLU A 35 -8.64 -1.91 -15.41
C GLU A 35 -7.70 -1.47 -14.29
N GLY A 36 -7.95 -1.87 -13.05
CA GLY A 36 -7.14 -1.53 -11.89
C GLY A 36 -5.71 -2.03 -12.03
N SER A 37 -5.53 -3.33 -12.33
CA SER A 37 -4.19 -3.90 -12.52
C SER A 37 -3.44 -3.27 -13.69
N SER A 38 -4.08 -3.01 -14.83
CA SER A 38 -3.41 -2.38 -15.97
C SER A 38 -2.89 -0.98 -15.63
N LYS A 39 -3.68 -0.19 -14.90
CA LYS A 39 -3.27 1.17 -14.49
C LYS A 39 -2.16 1.15 -13.45
N ALA A 40 -2.26 0.25 -12.46
CA ALA A 40 -1.23 0.09 -11.44
C ALA A 40 0.10 -0.36 -12.07
N PHE A 41 0.08 -1.36 -12.94
CA PHE A 41 1.28 -1.85 -13.62
C PHE A 41 1.96 -0.77 -14.47
N GLN A 42 1.19 0.05 -15.19
CA GLN A 42 1.74 1.19 -15.91
C GLN A 42 2.37 2.22 -14.97
N GLN A 43 1.68 2.58 -13.89
CA GLN A 43 2.15 3.57 -12.91
C GLN A 43 3.47 3.14 -12.24
N TRP A 44 3.60 1.85 -11.95
CA TRP A 44 4.75 1.29 -11.26
C TRP A 44 5.82 0.73 -12.19
N ASN A 45 5.65 0.83 -13.51
CA ASN A 45 6.54 0.28 -14.54
C ASN A 45 6.82 -1.21 -14.31
N ILE A 46 5.79 -1.98 -13.98
CA ILE A 46 5.91 -3.43 -13.81
C ILE A 46 6.12 -4.06 -15.19
N ASP A 47 7.24 -4.74 -15.35
CA ASP A 47 7.56 -5.45 -16.59
C ASP A 47 6.59 -6.61 -16.84
N ALA A 48 6.36 -6.93 -18.11
CA ALA A 48 5.42 -7.96 -18.54
C ALA A 48 5.65 -9.32 -17.85
N ASP A 49 6.93 -9.69 -17.65
CA ASP A 49 7.31 -10.95 -17.02
C ASP A 49 7.01 -10.98 -15.50
N ASN A 50 6.90 -9.82 -14.86
CA ASN A 50 6.65 -9.69 -13.42
C ASN A 50 5.16 -9.41 -13.09
N MET A 51 4.32 -9.17 -14.10
CA MET A 51 2.90 -8.84 -13.87
C MET A 51 2.13 -9.98 -13.20
N GLY A 52 2.47 -11.23 -13.50
CA GLY A 52 1.87 -12.40 -12.87
C GLY A 52 2.14 -12.45 -11.37
N ASP A 53 3.39 -12.29 -11.00
CA ASP A 53 3.82 -12.27 -9.59
C ASP A 53 3.21 -11.09 -8.83
N ALA A 54 3.12 -9.93 -9.47
CA ALA A 54 2.47 -8.75 -8.91
C ALA A 54 0.96 -8.98 -8.68
N MET A 55 0.25 -9.63 -9.61
CA MET A 55 -1.16 -10.02 -9.44
C MET A 55 -1.33 -10.96 -8.24
N ASP A 56 -0.50 -11.99 -8.14
CA ASP A 56 -0.55 -12.97 -7.07
C ASP A 56 -0.25 -12.32 -5.71
N TYR A 57 0.68 -11.35 -5.68
CA TYR A 57 1.00 -10.61 -4.48
C TYR A 57 -0.20 -9.79 -3.97
N VAL A 58 -0.80 -8.98 -4.85
CA VAL A 58 -1.98 -8.19 -4.48
C VAL A 58 -3.16 -9.08 -4.06
N PHE A 59 -3.33 -10.23 -4.71
CA PHE A 59 -4.34 -11.21 -4.32
C PHE A 59 -4.12 -11.72 -2.89
N LYS A 60 -2.88 -12.06 -2.52
CA LYS A 60 -2.53 -12.47 -1.15
C LYS A 60 -2.79 -11.37 -0.13
N VAL A 61 -2.40 -10.13 -0.43
CA VAL A 61 -2.66 -8.98 0.44
C VAL A 61 -4.17 -8.77 0.59
N SER A 62 -4.93 -8.82 -0.49
CA SER A 62 -6.41 -8.73 -0.46
C SER A 62 -7.01 -9.78 0.48
N GLN A 63 -6.59 -11.04 0.35
CA GLN A 63 -7.08 -12.12 1.23
C GLN A 63 -6.70 -11.93 2.71
N SER A 64 -5.48 -11.47 2.98
CA SER A 64 -4.98 -11.33 4.36
C SER A 64 -5.54 -10.11 5.08
N THR A 65 -5.89 -9.08 4.34
CA THR A 65 -6.40 -7.81 4.89
C THR A 65 -7.91 -7.68 4.83
N GLY A 66 -8.56 -8.37 3.89
CA GLY A 66 -9.98 -8.22 3.58
C GLY A 66 -10.30 -7.02 2.68
N THR A 67 -9.28 -6.28 2.23
CA THR A 67 -9.44 -5.18 1.27
C THR A 67 -9.66 -5.74 -0.13
N GLY A 68 -10.63 -5.22 -0.88
CA GLY A 68 -10.89 -5.66 -2.25
C GLY A 68 -9.66 -5.50 -3.15
N PHE A 69 -9.45 -6.45 -4.06
CA PHE A 69 -8.33 -6.42 -4.99
C PHE A 69 -8.34 -5.15 -5.85
N THR A 70 -9.50 -4.80 -6.40
CA THR A 70 -9.68 -3.60 -7.23
C THR A 70 -9.44 -2.32 -6.43
N ASP A 71 -9.84 -2.29 -5.16
CA ASP A 71 -9.61 -1.15 -4.27
C ASP A 71 -8.13 -1.00 -3.95
N LEU A 72 -7.41 -2.10 -3.65
CA LEU A 72 -5.95 -2.10 -3.48
C LEU A 72 -5.25 -1.55 -4.73
N MET A 73 -5.55 -2.10 -5.90
CA MET A 73 -4.94 -1.66 -7.16
C MET A 73 -5.21 -0.20 -7.46
N THR A 74 -6.43 0.29 -7.20
CA THR A 74 -6.81 1.69 -7.42
C THR A 74 -6.05 2.62 -6.46
N THR A 75 -5.92 2.21 -5.21
CA THR A 75 -5.21 3.02 -4.19
C THR A 75 -3.71 3.02 -4.45
N VAL A 76 -3.12 1.87 -4.75
CA VAL A 76 -1.69 1.73 -5.12
C VAL A 76 -1.37 2.55 -6.37
N GLN A 77 -2.25 2.58 -7.37
CA GLN A 77 -2.10 3.41 -8.56
C GLN A 77 -2.20 4.90 -8.22
N THR A 78 -3.19 5.29 -7.41
CA THR A 78 -3.45 6.69 -7.07
C THR A 78 -2.31 7.31 -6.26
N PHE A 79 -1.79 6.58 -5.28
CA PHE A 79 -0.70 7.03 -4.41
C PHE A 79 0.69 6.57 -4.88
N GLY A 80 0.76 5.85 -6.01
CA GLY A 80 2.01 5.33 -6.57
C GLY A 80 3.13 6.35 -6.68
N PRO A 81 2.91 7.52 -7.33
CA PRO A 81 3.98 8.52 -7.46
C PRO A 81 4.55 8.97 -6.13
N GLN A 82 3.67 9.14 -5.12
CA GLN A 82 4.07 9.57 -3.78
C GLN A 82 4.86 8.47 -3.06
N LEU A 83 4.39 7.23 -3.11
CA LEU A 83 5.04 6.10 -2.43
C LEU A 83 6.38 5.75 -3.06
N GLN A 84 6.49 5.82 -4.40
CA GLN A 84 7.76 5.69 -5.11
C GLN A 84 8.77 6.77 -4.71
N GLU A 85 8.31 8.03 -4.58
CA GLU A 85 9.15 9.14 -4.10
C GLU A 85 9.64 8.91 -2.66
N MET A 86 8.87 8.20 -1.85
CA MET A 86 9.22 7.81 -0.48
C MET A 86 10.14 6.57 -0.42
N GLY A 87 10.38 5.90 -1.54
CA GLY A 87 11.27 4.74 -1.65
C GLY A 87 10.60 3.38 -1.49
N TYR A 88 9.25 3.33 -1.52
CA TYR A 88 8.51 2.06 -1.46
C TYR A 88 8.52 1.33 -2.80
N SER A 89 8.65 0.00 -2.77
CA SER A 89 8.37 -0.89 -3.89
C SER A 89 6.85 -1.04 -4.09
N PHE A 90 6.45 -1.68 -5.19
CA PHE A 90 5.04 -2.00 -5.45
C PHE A 90 4.45 -2.89 -4.36
N GLU A 91 5.19 -3.91 -3.95
CA GLU A 91 4.79 -4.88 -2.92
C GLU A 91 4.67 -4.21 -1.55
N GLU A 92 5.67 -3.45 -1.15
CA GLU A 92 5.67 -2.70 0.12
C GLU A 92 4.51 -1.69 0.18
N ALA A 93 4.28 -0.95 -0.91
CA ALA A 93 3.16 -0.02 -1.01
C ALA A 93 1.79 -0.72 -0.92
N THR A 94 1.65 -1.88 -1.57
CA THR A 94 0.43 -2.70 -1.52
C THR A 94 0.17 -3.21 -0.11
N THR A 95 1.20 -3.72 0.57
CA THR A 95 1.11 -4.19 1.95
C THR A 95 0.74 -3.06 2.90
N LEU A 96 1.42 -1.92 2.81
CA LEU A 96 1.10 -0.75 3.64
C LEU A 96 -0.36 -0.33 3.50
N ILE A 97 -0.85 -0.20 2.27
CA ILE A 97 -2.23 0.21 1.99
C ILE A 97 -3.22 -0.81 2.55
N GLY A 98 -2.99 -2.11 2.32
CA GLY A 98 -3.84 -3.17 2.83
C GLY A 98 -3.89 -3.20 4.37
N GLN A 99 -2.75 -3.01 5.03
CA GLN A 99 -2.67 -2.95 6.49
C GLN A 99 -3.38 -1.72 7.06
N LEU A 100 -3.23 -0.54 6.44
CA LEU A 100 -3.93 0.68 6.85
C LEU A 100 -5.46 0.50 6.76
N ASP A 101 -5.93 -0.09 5.67
CA ASP A 101 -7.35 -0.36 5.49
C ASP A 101 -7.87 -1.38 6.51
N LYS A 102 -7.15 -2.50 6.72
CA LYS A 102 -7.46 -3.51 7.74
C LYS A 102 -7.50 -2.92 9.15
N ALA A 103 -6.62 -1.98 9.47
CA ALA A 103 -6.59 -1.28 10.75
C ALA A 103 -7.73 -0.24 10.89
N GLY A 104 -8.53 -0.03 9.86
CA GLY A 104 -9.66 0.90 9.86
C GLY A 104 -9.26 2.37 9.91
N VAL A 105 -8.02 2.70 9.52
CA VAL A 105 -7.56 4.08 9.45
C VAL A 105 -7.84 4.68 8.08
N ASN A 106 -7.98 6.00 8.01
CA ASN A 106 -8.18 6.68 6.73
C ASN A 106 -6.87 6.70 5.94
N THR A 107 -6.70 5.74 5.03
CA THR A 107 -5.50 5.56 4.21
C THR A 107 -5.10 6.84 3.47
N SER A 108 -6.04 7.55 2.88
CA SER A 108 -5.75 8.80 2.15
C SER A 108 -5.22 9.91 3.05
N GLU A 109 -5.77 10.06 4.26
CA GLU A 109 -5.30 11.04 5.25
C GLU A 109 -3.90 10.69 5.77
N VAL A 110 -3.65 9.41 6.05
CA VAL A 110 -2.34 8.91 6.48
C VAL A 110 -1.29 9.17 5.41
N LEU A 111 -1.53 8.75 4.18
CA LEU A 111 -0.57 8.92 3.08
C LEU A 111 -0.32 10.41 2.76
N ALA A 112 -1.34 11.26 2.84
CA ALA A 112 -1.16 12.71 2.67
C ALA A 112 -0.32 13.34 3.80
N ALA A 113 -0.47 12.86 5.03
CA ALA A 113 0.35 13.31 6.16
C ALA A 113 1.80 12.82 6.04
N MET A 114 2.01 11.55 5.68
CA MET A 114 3.34 11.00 5.40
C MET A 114 4.08 11.84 4.35
N LYS A 115 3.41 12.23 3.26
CA LYS A 115 4.01 13.12 2.25
C LYS A 115 4.49 14.46 2.84
N LYS A 116 3.70 15.07 3.71
CA LYS A 116 4.10 16.33 4.37
C LYS A 116 5.32 16.13 5.28
N SER A 117 5.38 14.99 5.97
CA SER A 117 6.46 14.65 6.89
C SER A 117 7.80 14.40 6.18
N MET A 118 7.79 14.00 4.89
CA MET A 118 9.01 13.82 4.08
C MET A 118 9.93 15.04 4.12
N THR A 119 9.36 16.25 4.02
CA THR A 119 10.16 17.49 4.06
C THR A 119 10.87 17.66 5.38
N THR A 120 10.22 17.26 6.47
CA THR A 120 10.81 17.34 7.83
C THR A 120 11.89 16.27 8.02
N LEU A 121 11.66 15.05 7.56
CA LEU A 121 12.65 13.97 7.60
C LEU A 121 13.86 14.28 6.74
N ALA A 122 13.66 14.78 5.53
CA ALA A 122 14.76 15.18 4.63
C ALA A 122 15.66 16.27 5.24
N LYS A 123 15.09 17.25 5.96
CA LYS A 123 15.87 18.26 6.69
C LYS A 123 16.72 17.66 7.80
N LYS A 124 16.32 16.52 8.36
CA LYS A 124 17.09 15.76 9.38
C LYS A 124 18.08 14.77 8.73
N GLY A 125 18.13 14.69 7.39
CA GLY A 125 18.98 13.74 6.66
C GLY A 125 18.48 12.29 6.75
N ILE A 126 17.21 12.08 7.05
CA ILE A 126 16.59 10.76 7.21
C ILE A 126 15.75 10.49 5.97
N SER A 127 15.87 9.30 5.36
CA SER A 127 14.98 8.88 4.27
C SER A 127 13.53 8.78 4.77
N ALA A 128 12.56 8.93 3.87
CA ALA A 128 11.16 8.83 4.26
C ALA A 128 10.84 7.46 4.86
N LYS A 129 11.34 6.38 4.26
CA LYS A 129 11.13 5.00 4.72
C LYS A 129 11.76 4.78 6.10
N ASP A 130 13.06 5.07 6.26
CA ASP A 130 13.74 4.92 7.55
C ASP A 130 13.08 5.76 8.65
N GLY A 131 12.61 6.96 8.31
CA GLY A 131 11.90 7.82 9.25
C GLY A 131 10.59 7.22 9.72
N ILE A 132 9.82 6.64 8.82
CA ILE A 132 8.55 5.97 9.15
C ILE A 132 8.80 4.76 10.05
N GLU A 133 9.80 3.94 9.75
CA GLU A 133 10.21 2.80 10.60
C GLU A 133 10.59 3.27 12.00
N GLN A 134 11.41 4.32 12.13
CA GLN A 134 11.78 4.89 13.43
C GLN A 134 10.57 5.37 14.23
N TYR A 135 9.58 5.99 13.57
CA TYR A 135 8.35 6.41 14.22
C TYR A 135 7.47 5.23 14.65
N PHE A 136 7.41 4.16 13.87
CA PHE A 136 6.71 2.93 14.28
C PHE A 136 7.31 2.36 15.56
N GLU A 137 8.64 2.22 15.63
CA GLU A 137 9.32 1.73 16.83
C GLU A 137 9.10 2.66 18.02
N ALA A 138 9.24 3.98 17.84
CA ALA A 138 9.00 4.93 18.91
C ALA A 138 7.55 4.88 19.44
N ILE A 139 6.57 4.64 18.58
CA ILE A 139 5.16 4.47 18.98
C ILE A 139 4.96 3.18 19.77
N LYS A 140 5.59 2.07 19.35
CA LYS A 140 5.56 0.80 20.08
C LYS A 140 6.15 0.93 21.48
N GLU A 141 7.28 1.63 21.61
CA GLU A 141 8.03 1.82 22.86
C GLU A 141 7.45 2.90 23.79
N ALA A 142 6.48 3.69 23.32
CA ALA A 142 5.87 4.76 24.10
C ALA A 142 5.26 4.25 25.42
N GLY A 143 5.51 4.98 26.50
CA GLY A 143 5.12 4.59 27.87
C GLY A 143 3.59 4.51 28.06
N ASP A 144 2.84 5.34 27.34
CA ASP A 144 1.39 5.34 27.39
C ASP A 144 0.75 5.72 26.03
N ALA A 145 -0.59 5.66 25.97
CA ALA A 145 -1.36 5.96 24.77
C ALA A 145 -1.28 7.45 24.38
N THR A 146 -1.07 8.35 25.32
CA THR A 146 -0.98 9.80 25.06
C THR A 146 0.33 10.11 24.36
N GLU A 147 1.43 9.58 24.89
CA GLU A 147 2.76 9.70 24.27
C GLU A 147 2.77 9.06 22.88
N ALA A 148 2.25 7.85 22.73
CA ALA A 148 2.14 7.18 21.44
C ALA A 148 1.35 8.01 20.42
N THR A 149 0.23 8.61 20.84
CA THR A 149 -0.60 9.47 19.98
C THR A 149 0.15 10.76 19.60
N ALA A 150 0.90 11.35 20.49
CA ALA A 150 1.70 12.53 20.20
C ALA A 150 2.76 12.22 19.13
N ILE A 151 3.53 11.14 19.31
CA ILE A 151 4.54 10.67 18.35
C ILE A 151 3.89 10.36 16.99
N ALA A 152 2.79 9.59 16.97
CA ALA A 152 2.09 9.24 15.74
C ALA A 152 1.56 10.48 14.99
N SER A 153 1.11 11.50 15.73
CA SER A 153 0.58 12.73 15.13
C SER A 153 1.63 13.56 14.40
N GLU A 154 2.91 13.43 14.75
CA GLU A 154 3.99 14.14 14.07
C GLU A 154 4.17 13.69 12.63
N ILE A 155 4.01 12.40 12.35
CA ILE A 155 4.24 11.80 11.02
C ILE A 155 2.96 11.52 10.27
N PHE A 156 1.93 11.02 10.94
CA PHE A 156 0.66 10.61 10.33
C PHE A 156 -0.45 11.67 10.43
N GLY A 157 -0.13 12.82 11.05
CA GLY A 157 -1.04 13.93 11.23
C GLY A 157 -1.99 13.75 12.44
N SER A 158 -2.46 14.88 12.98
CA SER A 158 -3.28 14.90 14.20
C SER A 158 -4.62 14.14 14.07
N LYS A 159 -5.18 14.05 12.88
CA LYS A 159 -6.44 13.32 12.65
C LYS A 159 -6.28 11.82 12.74
N ALA A 160 -5.19 11.28 12.18
CA ALA A 160 -4.92 9.85 12.16
C ALA A 160 -4.06 9.39 13.35
N GLY A 161 -3.42 10.32 14.09
CA GLY A 161 -2.43 9.99 15.11
C GLY A 161 -2.93 9.00 16.16
N SER A 162 -4.12 9.20 16.70
CA SER A 162 -4.70 8.30 17.70
C SER A 162 -4.97 6.89 17.15
N SER A 163 -5.58 6.81 15.96
CA SER A 163 -5.89 5.52 15.32
C SER A 163 -4.61 4.79 14.90
N MET A 164 -3.62 5.51 14.38
CA MET A 164 -2.32 4.96 14.03
C MET A 164 -1.57 4.45 15.26
N ALA A 165 -1.55 5.23 16.35
CA ALA A 165 -0.92 4.81 17.59
C ALA A 165 -1.55 3.53 18.16
N ALA A 166 -2.87 3.44 18.16
CA ALA A 166 -3.59 2.25 18.58
C ALA A 166 -3.25 1.04 17.71
N ALA A 167 -3.37 1.17 16.38
CA ALA A 167 -3.11 0.10 15.42
C ALA A 167 -1.67 -0.44 15.51
N ILE A 168 -0.68 0.43 15.68
CA ILE A 168 0.73 0.04 15.82
C ILE A 168 0.96 -0.68 17.16
N ARG A 169 0.44 -0.17 18.27
CA ARG A 169 0.61 -0.77 19.60
C ARG A 169 -0.12 -2.10 19.76
N GLU A 170 -1.27 -2.25 19.11
CA GLU A 170 -2.04 -3.51 19.09
C GLU A 170 -1.46 -4.55 18.12
N GLY A 171 -0.48 -4.17 17.30
CA GLY A 171 0.16 -5.05 16.33
C GLY A 171 -0.68 -5.34 15.08
N SER A 172 -1.77 -4.58 14.86
CA SER A 172 -2.56 -4.65 13.63
C SER A 172 -1.91 -3.92 12.45
N LEU A 173 -0.88 -3.12 12.73
CA LEU A 173 0.01 -2.46 11.78
C LEU A 173 1.46 -2.72 12.18
N SER A 174 2.27 -3.31 11.30
CA SER A 174 3.66 -3.66 11.59
C SER A 174 4.55 -3.36 10.39
N VAL A 175 5.77 -2.86 10.65
CA VAL A 175 6.79 -2.65 9.61
C VAL A 175 7.51 -3.94 9.21
N GLU A 176 7.41 -5.01 10.01
CA GLU A 176 8.05 -6.31 9.71
C GLU A 176 7.42 -7.00 8.49
N GLU A 177 6.23 -6.57 8.09
CA GLU A 177 5.52 -7.04 6.90
C GLU A 177 5.66 -6.08 5.70
N LEU A 178 6.36 -4.95 5.86
CA LEU A 178 6.67 -3.96 4.83
C LEU A 178 8.09 -4.19 4.30
#